data_2851f4f4e044b3e8a0709722179f3fa7
#
_entry.id   2851f4f4e044b3e8a0709722179f3fa7
#
_cell.length_a   1.000
_cell.length_b   1.000
_cell.length_c   1.000
_cell.angle_alpha   90.00
_cell.angle_beta   90.00
_cell.angle_gamma   90.00
#
_symmetry.space_group_name_H-M   'P 1'
#
loop_
_entity.id
_entity.type
_entity.pdbx_description
1 polymer ?
#
loop_
_entity_poly.entity_id
_entity_poly.type
_entity_poly.pdbx_seq_one_letter_code
_entity_poly.pdbx_strand_id
1 'polypeptide(L)'
;MSTLSSIASIGIGATIGASCRYYIGIISVQYLGKGLPYGTLISNIIGSFIAGVLIVLVLEKLFLSETYRLMLLVGLAGSLTTMSALSIESVEMLSGGHYSQALINIVLNLALSLLAASLGVLSTKYLFNLA
;
A
#
# COMPACT_ATOMS: atom_id res chain seq x y z
N MET A 1 12.91 -22.61 2.10
CA MET A 1 12.20 -22.51 0.80
C MET A 1 13.20 -22.45 -0.34
N SER A 2 12.87 -22.99 -1.51
CA SER A 2 13.69 -22.78 -2.71
C SER A 2 13.46 -21.37 -3.26
N THR A 3 14.44 -20.84 -4.01
CA THR A 3 14.31 -19.51 -4.67
C THR A 3 13.07 -19.45 -5.56
N LEU A 4 12.78 -20.54 -6.28
CA LEU A 4 11.62 -20.61 -7.16
C LEU A 4 10.28 -20.50 -6.39
N SER A 5 10.15 -21.19 -5.24
CA SER A 5 8.96 -21.08 -4.41
C SER A 5 8.77 -19.69 -3.80
N SER A 6 9.87 -19.01 -3.45
CA SER A 6 9.82 -17.61 -2.98
C SER A 6 9.30 -16.67 -4.08
N ILE A 7 9.84 -16.78 -5.30
CA ILE A 7 9.41 -15.98 -6.45
C ILE A 7 7.93 -16.25 -6.78
N ALA A 8 7.50 -17.51 -6.77
CA ALA A 8 6.12 -17.86 -7.02
C ALA A 8 5.16 -17.26 -5.98
N SER A 9 5.51 -17.33 -4.69
CA SER A 9 4.70 -16.75 -3.61
C SER A 9 4.57 -15.24 -3.77
N ILE A 10 5.68 -14.53 -4.01
CA ILE A 10 5.69 -13.09 -4.27
C ILE A 10 4.85 -12.76 -5.51
N GLY A 11 5.02 -13.52 -6.60
CA GLY A 11 4.30 -13.31 -7.86
C GLY A 11 2.78 -13.41 -7.70
N ILE A 12 2.29 -14.41 -6.96
CA ILE A 12 0.85 -14.56 -6.67
C ILE A 12 0.33 -13.33 -5.92
N GLY A 13 0.98 -12.95 -4.83
CA GLY A 13 0.60 -11.78 -4.06
C GLY A 13 0.67 -10.49 -4.88
N ALA A 14 1.73 -10.32 -5.67
CA ALA A 14 1.94 -9.14 -6.51
C ALA A 14 0.86 -9.00 -7.59
N THR A 15 0.44 -10.10 -8.21
CA THR A 15 -0.67 -10.09 -9.20
C THR A 15 -1.94 -9.57 -8.57
N ILE A 16 -2.29 -10.05 -7.37
CA ILE A 16 -3.49 -9.60 -6.64
C ILE A 16 -3.33 -8.11 -6.27
N GLY A 17 -2.21 -7.71 -5.65
CA GLY A 17 -1.98 -6.35 -5.22
C GLY A 17 -2.01 -5.33 -6.35
N ALA A 18 -1.33 -5.63 -7.46
CA ALA A 18 -1.33 -4.77 -8.65
C ALA A 18 -2.71 -4.68 -9.31
N SER A 19 -3.45 -5.78 -9.37
CA SER A 19 -4.83 -5.79 -9.90
C SER A 19 -5.76 -4.96 -9.01
N CYS A 20 -5.69 -5.11 -7.70
CA CYS A 20 -6.47 -4.28 -6.77
C CYS A 20 -6.17 -2.79 -6.96
N ARG A 21 -4.89 -2.41 -7.03
CA ARG A 21 -4.49 -1.02 -7.30
C ARG A 21 -5.06 -0.49 -8.62
N TYR A 22 -5.01 -1.28 -9.67
CA TYR A 22 -5.56 -0.90 -10.98
C TYR A 22 -7.07 -0.61 -10.89
N TYR A 23 -7.83 -1.51 -10.26
CA TYR A 23 -9.28 -1.31 -10.12
C TYR A 23 -9.64 -0.17 -9.16
N ILE A 24 -8.89 0.02 -8.07
CA ILE A 24 -9.04 1.19 -7.19
C ILE A 24 -8.83 2.47 -8.00
N GLY A 25 -7.84 2.51 -8.90
CA GLY A 25 -7.62 3.63 -9.80
C GLY A 25 -8.83 3.95 -10.68
N ILE A 26 -9.39 2.95 -11.36
CA ILE A 26 -10.58 3.11 -12.21
C ILE A 26 -11.76 3.64 -11.41
N ILE A 27 -12.07 2.98 -10.30
CA ILE A 27 -13.20 3.33 -9.43
C ILE A 27 -13.03 4.75 -8.87
N SER A 28 -11.83 5.10 -8.43
CA SER A 28 -11.53 6.44 -7.90
C SER A 28 -11.77 7.53 -8.94
N VAL A 29 -11.33 7.35 -10.17
CA VAL A 29 -11.59 8.31 -11.25
C VAL A 29 -13.08 8.44 -11.55
N GLN A 30 -13.81 7.34 -11.53
CA GLN A 30 -15.25 7.31 -11.81
C GLN A 30 -16.06 8.07 -10.75
N TYR A 31 -15.75 7.92 -9.47
CA TYR A 31 -16.55 8.48 -8.38
C TYR A 31 -16.00 9.77 -7.77
N LEU A 32 -14.69 9.97 -7.80
CA LEU A 32 -14.02 11.12 -7.17
C LEU A 32 -13.47 12.12 -8.20
N GLY A 33 -13.50 11.75 -9.49
CA GLY A 33 -13.00 12.60 -10.56
C GLY A 33 -11.47 12.60 -10.67
N LYS A 34 -10.94 13.61 -11.38
CA LYS A 34 -9.53 13.72 -11.74
C LYS A 34 -8.80 14.89 -11.05
N GLY A 35 -9.39 15.49 -10.03
CA GLY A 35 -8.80 16.66 -9.35
C GLY A 35 -7.50 16.35 -8.62
N LEU A 36 -7.42 15.17 -8.01
CA LEU A 36 -6.22 14.57 -7.42
C LEU A 36 -6.16 13.10 -7.80
N PRO A 37 -4.98 12.46 -7.73
CA PRO A 37 -4.83 11.03 -8.02
C PRO A 37 -5.31 10.17 -6.82
N TYR A 38 -6.62 10.20 -6.58
CA TYR A 38 -7.24 9.49 -5.46
C TYR A 38 -6.99 7.99 -5.47
N GLY A 39 -6.80 7.39 -6.66
CA GLY A 39 -6.50 5.97 -6.79
C GLY A 39 -5.18 5.60 -6.13
N THR A 40 -4.14 6.38 -6.37
CA THR A 40 -2.82 6.23 -5.73
C THR A 40 -2.92 6.44 -4.23
N LEU A 41 -3.60 7.51 -3.81
CA LEU A 41 -3.79 7.82 -2.40
C LEU A 41 -4.50 6.69 -1.64
N ILE A 42 -5.64 6.22 -2.15
CA ILE A 42 -6.44 5.16 -1.51
C ILE A 42 -5.65 3.84 -1.48
N SER A 43 -4.98 3.48 -2.57
CA SER A 43 -4.16 2.27 -2.63
C SER A 43 -3.01 2.30 -1.63
N ASN A 44 -2.35 3.45 -1.48
CA ASN A 44 -1.26 3.63 -0.53
C ASN A 44 -1.77 3.55 0.92
N ILE A 45 -2.92 4.16 1.24
CA ILE A 45 -3.55 4.09 2.57
C ILE A 45 -3.92 2.63 2.92
N ILE A 46 -4.66 1.96 2.04
CA ILE A 46 -5.11 0.57 2.27
C ILE A 46 -3.91 -0.36 2.38
N GLY A 47 -2.96 -0.26 1.45
CA GLY A 47 -1.78 -1.12 1.45
C GLY A 47 -0.88 -0.88 2.67
N SER A 48 -0.75 0.37 3.12
CA SER A 48 0.01 0.70 4.34
C SER A 48 -0.65 0.15 5.60
N PHE A 49 -1.98 0.22 5.72
CA PHE A 49 -2.71 -0.39 6.82
C PHE A 49 -2.50 -1.91 6.85
N ILE A 50 -2.69 -2.58 5.71
CA ILE A 50 -2.46 -4.02 5.57
C ILE A 50 -1.02 -4.38 5.92
N ALA A 51 -0.04 -3.63 5.45
CA ALA A 51 1.36 -3.85 5.79
C ALA A 51 1.62 -3.70 7.30
N GLY A 52 1.00 -2.71 7.95
CA GLY A 52 1.08 -2.51 9.40
C GLY A 52 0.51 -3.69 10.19
N VAL A 53 -0.61 -4.25 9.76
CA VAL A 53 -1.18 -5.48 10.35
C VAL A 53 -0.22 -6.66 10.14
N LEU A 54 0.20 -6.89 8.92
CA LEU A 54 1.00 -8.05 8.54
C LEU A 54 2.37 -8.06 9.22
N ILE A 55 3.01 -6.90 9.39
CA ILE A 55 4.34 -6.84 10.03
C ILE A 55 4.28 -7.28 11.48
N VAL A 56 3.23 -6.94 12.23
CA VAL A 56 3.05 -7.42 13.61
C VAL A 56 2.85 -8.93 13.63
N LEU A 57 2.01 -9.48 12.77
CA LEU A 57 1.78 -10.91 12.67
C LEU A 57 3.05 -11.70 12.34
N VAL A 58 3.94 -11.11 11.54
CA VAL A 58 5.24 -11.70 11.19
C VAL A 58 6.23 -11.63 12.36
N LEU A 59 6.40 -10.44 12.95
CA LEU A 59 7.39 -10.21 14.01
C LEU A 59 7.09 -11.02 15.27
N GLU A 60 5.82 -11.09 15.64
CA GLU A 60 5.37 -11.85 16.83
C GLU A 60 5.19 -13.33 16.53
N LYS A 61 5.51 -13.80 15.33
CA LYS A 61 5.40 -15.20 14.87
C LYS A 61 4.01 -15.81 15.12
N LEU A 62 2.98 -14.98 15.07
CA LEU A 62 1.66 -15.40 15.50
C LEU A 62 1.00 -16.39 14.55
N PHE A 63 1.15 -16.22 13.21
CA PHE A 63 0.39 -17.06 12.26
C PHE A 63 1.01 -17.23 10.88
N LEU A 64 2.10 -16.52 10.53
CA LEU A 64 2.56 -16.48 9.14
C LEU A 64 3.83 -17.32 8.94
N SER A 65 3.71 -18.37 8.13
CA SER A 65 4.88 -19.04 7.55
C SER A 65 5.59 -18.08 6.58
N GLU A 66 6.86 -18.38 6.28
CA GLU A 66 7.67 -17.58 5.33
C GLU A 66 6.97 -17.42 3.97
N THR A 67 6.25 -18.45 3.51
CA THR A 67 5.46 -18.42 2.28
C THR A 67 4.39 -17.32 2.31
N TYR A 68 3.61 -17.26 3.40
CA TYR A 68 2.58 -16.25 3.56
C TYR A 68 3.17 -14.85 3.75
N ARG A 69 4.29 -14.73 4.46
CA ARG A 69 5.01 -13.46 4.61
C ARG A 69 5.39 -12.89 3.24
N LEU A 70 6.02 -13.70 2.39
CA LEU A 70 6.42 -13.29 1.05
C LEU A 70 5.20 -12.95 0.16
N MET A 71 4.16 -13.76 0.22
CA MET A 71 2.97 -13.55 -0.60
C MET A 71 2.19 -12.30 -0.18
N LEU A 72 1.95 -12.10 1.12
CA LEU A 72 1.06 -11.06 1.61
C LEU A 72 1.78 -9.72 1.84
N LEU A 73 2.95 -9.74 2.50
CA LEU A 73 3.66 -8.50 2.82
C LEU A 73 4.46 -8.00 1.62
N VAL A 74 5.30 -8.86 1.02
CA VAL A 74 6.16 -8.45 -0.10
C VAL A 74 5.36 -8.37 -1.40
N GLY A 75 4.59 -9.41 -1.72
CA GLY A 75 3.81 -9.49 -2.96
C GLY A 75 2.61 -8.54 -2.94
N LEU A 76 1.61 -8.84 -2.11
CA LEU A 76 0.32 -8.13 -2.14
C LEU A 76 0.46 -6.68 -1.67
N ALA A 77 0.88 -6.43 -0.44
CA ALA A 77 0.97 -5.08 0.10
C ALA A 77 2.00 -4.23 -0.66
N GLY A 78 3.18 -4.81 -1.00
CA GLY A 78 4.20 -4.12 -1.78
C GLY A 78 3.80 -3.75 -3.21
N SER A 79 2.90 -4.52 -3.85
CA SER A 79 2.40 -4.20 -5.19
C SER A 79 1.12 -3.36 -5.20
N LEU A 80 0.36 -3.38 -4.10
CA LEU A 80 -0.80 -2.52 -3.91
C LEU A 80 -0.37 -1.07 -3.71
N THR A 81 0.68 -0.82 -2.90
CA THR A 81 1.27 0.52 -2.69
C THR A 81 2.18 0.92 -3.84
N THR A 82 2.37 2.22 -4.06
CA THR A 82 3.24 2.73 -5.12
C THR A 82 3.79 4.12 -4.83
N MET A 83 5.11 4.21 -4.72
CA MET A 83 5.82 5.49 -4.67
C MET A 83 6.07 6.04 -6.06
N SER A 84 6.24 5.18 -7.07
CA SER A 84 6.51 5.60 -8.45
C SER A 84 5.33 6.36 -9.07
N ALA A 85 4.09 5.89 -8.86
CA ALA A 85 2.91 6.60 -9.32
C ALA A 85 2.80 7.98 -8.64
N LEU A 86 2.93 8.03 -7.31
CA LEU A 86 2.94 9.29 -6.55
C LEU A 86 3.98 10.28 -7.10
N SER A 87 5.18 9.80 -7.41
CA SER A 87 6.26 10.64 -7.92
C SER A 87 5.93 11.21 -9.30
N ILE A 88 5.48 10.37 -10.23
CA ILE A 88 5.14 10.80 -11.61
C ILE A 88 3.95 11.76 -11.58
N GLU A 89 2.88 11.43 -10.90
CA GLU A 89 1.69 12.27 -10.76
C GLU A 89 2.03 13.65 -10.19
N SER A 90 2.89 13.69 -9.17
CA SER A 90 3.35 14.96 -8.57
C SER A 90 4.20 15.78 -9.51
N VAL A 91 5.11 15.14 -10.28
CA VAL A 91 5.92 15.83 -11.29
C VAL A 91 5.05 16.37 -12.44
N GLU A 92 4.05 15.62 -12.89
CA GLU A 92 3.09 16.09 -13.90
C GLU A 92 2.31 17.32 -13.43
N MET A 93 1.85 17.32 -12.17
CA MET A 93 1.20 18.50 -11.56
C MET A 93 2.13 19.70 -11.48
N LEU A 94 3.39 19.52 -11.06
CA LEU A 94 4.39 20.58 -10.99
C LEU A 94 4.67 21.15 -12.38
N SER A 95 4.83 20.30 -13.39
CA SER A 95 5.09 20.68 -14.77
C SER A 95 3.91 21.43 -15.41
N GLY A 96 2.68 21.10 -14.97
CA GLY A 96 1.45 21.78 -15.36
C GLY A 96 1.16 23.08 -14.60
N GLY A 97 2.04 23.50 -13.66
CA GLY A 97 1.83 24.70 -12.83
C GLY A 97 0.86 24.49 -11.66
N HIS A 98 0.44 23.27 -11.39
CA HIS A 98 -0.49 22.92 -10.30
C HIS A 98 0.23 22.67 -8.97
N TYR A 99 1.04 23.62 -8.51
CA TYR A 99 1.94 23.48 -7.35
C TYR A 99 1.22 23.07 -6.06
N SER A 100 0.06 23.69 -5.79
CA SER A 100 -0.72 23.37 -4.58
C SER A 100 -1.24 21.92 -4.60
N GLN A 101 -1.70 21.45 -5.76
CA GLN A 101 -2.19 20.07 -5.91
C GLN A 101 -1.06 19.05 -5.76
N ALA A 102 0.13 19.34 -6.31
CA ALA A 102 1.31 18.51 -6.14
C ALA A 102 1.70 18.40 -4.65
N LEU A 103 1.74 19.52 -3.95
CA LEU A 103 2.06 19.54 -2.53
C LEU A 103 1.03 18.76 -1.71
N ILE A 104 -0.26 18.99 -1.96
CA ILE A 104 -1.35 18.25 -1.29
C ILE A 104 -1.24 16.76 -1.56
N ASN A 105 -1.00 16.36 -2.81
CA ASN A 105 -0.83 14.96 -3.18
C ASN A 105 0.30 14.29 -2.39
N ILE A 106 1.47 14.91 -2.34
CA ILE A 106 2.64 14.40 -1.61
C ILE A 106 2.33 14.31 -0.11
N VAL A 107 1.84 15.39 0.49
CA VAL A 107 1.58 15.45 1.94
C VAL A 107 0.51 14.44 2.35
N LEU A 108 -0.61 14.36 1.63
CA LEU A 108 -1.67 13.41 1.95
C LEU A 108 -1.19 11.96 1.82
N ASN A 109 -0.47 11.63 0.74
CA ASN A 109 0.06 10.27 0.58
C ASN A 109 1.00 9.88 1.71
N LEU A 110 1.95 10.74 2.08
CA LEU A 110 2.88 10.43 3.17
C LEU A 110 2.18 10.39 4.53
N ALA A 111 1.42 11.41 4.87
CA ALA A 111 0.80 11.52 6.20
C ALA A 111 -0.24 10.42 6.43
N LEU A 112 -1.17 10.21 5.48
CA LEU A 112 -2.23 9.22 5.65
C LEU A 112 -1.72 7.79 5.55
N SER A 113 -0.68 7.52 4.73
CA SER A 113 -0.05 6.20 4.70
C SER A 113 0.68 5.86 6.00
N LEU A 114 1.40 6.83 6.59
CA LEU A 114 2.05 6.64 7.90
C LEU A 114 1.02 6.42 9.01
N LEU A 115 -0.06 7.21 9.02
CA LEU A 115 -1.16 7.03 9.97
C LEU A 115 -1.82 5.65 9.80
N ALA A 116 -2.10 5.25 8.57
CA ALA A 116 -2.72 3.96 8.28
C ALA A 116 -1.82 2.79 8.71
N ALA A 117 -0.52 2.84 8.43
CA ALA A 117 0.43 1.84 8.88
C ALA A 117 0.49 1.78 10.42
N SER A 118 0.55 2.94 11.08
CA SER A 118 0.56 3.01 12.55
C SER A 118 -0.74 2.42 13.14
N LEU A 119 -1.89 2.73 12.57
CA LEU A 119 -3.17 2.16 12.98
C LEU A 119 -3.20 0.64 12.77
N GLY A 120 -2.66 0.14 11.65
CA GLY A 120 -2.52 -1.30 11.41
C GLY A 120 -1.67 -1.99 12.48
N VAL A 121 -0.53 -1.41 12.82
CA VAL A 121 0.35 -1.91 13.90
C VAL A 121 -0.36 -1.88 15.25
N LEU A 122 -0.89 -0.73 15.64
CA LEU A 122 -1.49 -0.54 16.98
C LEU A 122 -2.75 -1.40 17.16
N SER A 123 -3.63 -1.45 16.16
CA SER A 123 -4.86 -2.27 16.23
C SER A 123 -4.54 -3.75 16.36
N THR A 124 -3.53 -4.23 15.64
CA THR A 124 -3.11 -5.63 15.73
C THR A 124 -2.47 -5.94 17.08
N LYS A 125 -1.58 -5.08 17.58
CA LYS A 125 -1.00 -5.24 18.90
C LYS A 125 -2.08 -5.27 19.99
N TYR A 126 -3.03 -4.35 19.94
CA TYR A 126 -4.13 -4.30 20.89
C TYR A 126 -5.00 -5.57 20.85
N LEU A 127 -5.35 -6.03 19.65
CA LEU A 127 -6.19 -7.22 19.47
C LEU A 127 -5.55 -8.50 20.05
N PHE A 128 -4.24 -8.62 19.94
CA PHE A 128 -3.49 -9.78 20.43
C PHE A 128 -2.83 -9.56 21.80
N ASN A 129 -3.14 -8.46 22.50
CA ASN A 129 -2.54 -8.09 23.80
C ASN A 129 -1.01 -8.10 23.81
N LEU A 130 -0.39 -7.59 22.74
CA LEU A 130 1.06 -7.51 22.59
C LEU A 130 1.58 -6.16 23.12
N ALA A 131 2.70 -6.21 23.82
CA ALA A 131 3.35 -5.02 24.40
C ALA A 131 4.09 -4.18 23.35
#